data_bc915680d7c0986f62a8104a71000447
#
_entry.id   bc915680d7c0986f62a8104a71000447
#
_cell.length_a   1.000
_cell.length_b   1.000
_cell.length_c   1.000
_cell.angle_alpha   90.00
_cell.angle_beta   90.00
_cell.angle_gamma   90.00
#
_symmetry.space_group_name_H-M   'P 1'
#
loop_
_entity.id
_entity.type
_entity.pdbx_description
1 polymer ?
#
loop_
_entity_poly.entity_id
_entity_poly.type
_entity_poly.pdbx_seq_one_letter_code
_entity_poly.pdbx_strand_id
1 'polypeptide(L)'
;MQLTKHILLYLIFVAISVTTSSAQTNIYKLHSLFIYNFTKHIQWQQSSGVFTIGVYGSDIAMNVLKENLGTKKVWNEPINFIKVNSEADVSNCHLIYAPKSNKNKIISLIEAGNASNRLFVTEDDLIDFGAQISFFLKEDRLNFKISK
;
A
#
# COMPACT_ATOMS: atom_id res chain seq x y z
N MET A 1 -21.92 -40.09 -15.60
CA MET A 1 -20.81 -40.16 -14.61
C MET A 1 -19.63 -39.25 -14.92
N GLN A 2 -19.31 -38.97 -16.17
CA GLN A 2 -18.24 -38.01 -16.56
C GLN A 2 -18.65 -36.55 -16.29
N LEU A 3 -19.89 -36.17 -16.62
CA LEU A 3 -20.37 -34.79 -16.48
C LEU A 3 -20.38 -34.27 -15.02
N THR A 4 -20.75 -35.19 -14.08
CA THR A 4 -20.78 -34.87 -12.65
C THR A 4 -19.40 -34.63 -12.06
N LYS A 5 -18.36 -35.33 -12.56
CA LYS A 5 -16.95 -35.11 -12.14
C LYS A 5 -16.42 -33.76 -12.60
N HIS A 6 -16.78 -33.31 -13.79
CA HIS A 6 -16.34 -31.99 -14.30
C HIS A 6 -17.05 -30.83 -13.57
N ILE A 7 -18.33 -31.00 -13.23
CA ILE A 7 -19.08 -30.00 -12.44
C ILE A 7 -18.51 -29.89 -11.03
N LEU A 8 -18.18 -31.02 -10.39
CA LEU A 8 -17.57 -31.04 -9.06
C LEU A 8 -16.19 -30.39 -9.07
N LEU A 9 -15.36 -30.65 -10.08
CA LEU A 9 -14.04 -30.07 -10.24
C LEU A 9 -14.12 -28.53 -10.45
N TYR A 10 -15.10 -28.10 -11.23
CA TYR A 10 -15.34 -26.65 -11.48
C TYR A 10 -15.80 -25.91 -10.22
N LEU A 11 -16.69 -26.54 -9.41
CA LEU A 11 -17.13 -25.99 -8.13
C LEU A 11 -15.98 -25.87 -7.11
N ILE A 12 -15.06 -26.84 -7.06
CA ILE A 12 -13.88 -26.79 -6.20
C ILE A 12 -12.94 -25.66 -6.65
N PHE A 13 -12.74 -25.49 -7.96
CA PHE A 13 -11.88 -24.43 -8.49
C PHE A 13 -12.41 -23.02 -8.19
N VAL A 14 -13.74 -22.82 -8.29
CA VAL A 14 -14.39 -21.55 -7.94
C VAL A 14 -14.30 -21.25 -6.44
N ALA A 15 -14.42 -22.25 -5.58
CA ALA A 15 -14.34 -22.08 -4.12
C ALA A 15 -12.94 -21.61 -3.65
N ILE A 16 -11.86 -22.05 -4.31
CA ILE A 16 -10.48 -21.68 -3.98
C ILE A 16 -10.20 -20.20 -4.31
N SER A 17 -10.85 -19.65 -5.33
CA SER A 17 -10.62 -18.28 -5.79
C SER A 17 -11.16 -17.20 -4.83
N VAL A 18 -12.13 -17.51 -3.99
CA VAL A 18 -12.79 -16.54 -3.09
C VAL A 18 -12.00 -16.31 -1.80
N THR A 19 -11.23 -17.28 -1.34
CA THR A 19 -10.52 -17.19 -0.04
C THR A 19 -9.30 -16.26 -0.07
N THR A 20 -8.61 -16.14 -1.19
CA THR A 20 -7.42 -15.28 -1.34
C THR A 20 -7.75 -13.79 -1.30
N SER A 21 -8.89 -13.39 -1.82
CA SER A 21 -9.30 -11.98 -1.88
C SER A 21 -9.60 -11.40 -0.48
N SER A 22 -10.19 -12.17 0.42
CA SER A 22 -10.52 -11.72 1.77
C SER A 22 -9.28 -11.53 2.66
N ALA A 23 -8.27 -12.41 2.52
CA ALA A 23 -7.02 -12.30 3.28
C ALA A 23 -6.24 -11.05 2.89
N GLN A 24 -6.15 -10.74 1.59
CA GLN A 24 -5.46 -9.56 1.08
C GLN A 24 -6.14 -8.25 1.52
N THR A 25 -7.47 -8.22 1.52
CA THR A 25 -8.24 -7.06 2.01
C THR A 25 -7.94 -6.80 3.49
N ASN A 26 -7.86 -7.85 4.32
CA ASN A 26 -7.58 -7.72 5.75
C ASN A 26 -6.17 -7.16 6.02
N ILE A 27 -5.16 -7.59 5.27
CA ILE A 27 -3.79 -7.06 5.44
C ILE A 27 -3.73 -5.57 5.06
N TYR A 28 -4.41 -5.14 3.99
CA TYR A 28 -4.46 -3.73 3.62
C TYR A 28 -5.20 -2.85 4.63
N LYS A 29 -6.20 -3.39 5.35
CA LYS A 29 -6.81 -2.69 6.49
C LYS A 29 -5.80 -2.43 7.60
N LEU A 30 -4.98 -3.41 7.95
CA LEU A 30 -3.91 -3.23 8.93
C LEU A 30 -2.88 -2.21 8.45
N HIS A 31 -2.41 -2.33 7.20
CA HIS A 31 -1.49 -1.36 6.60
C HIS A 31 -2.05 0.07 6.65
N SER A 32 -3.35 0.25 6.37
CA SER A 32 -3.98 1.58 6.41
C SER A 32 -3.91 2.21 7.80
N LEU A 33 -4.10 1.43 8.88
CA LEU A 33 -3.98 1.93 10.26
C LEU A 33 -2.55 2.37 10.59
N PHE A 34 -1.54 1.60 10.20
CA PHE A 34 -0.14 1.98 10.37
C PHE A 34 0.22 3.22 9.56
N ILE A 35 -0.18 3.27 8.28
CA ILE A 35 0.04 4.41 7.40
C ILE A 35 -0.55 5.68 8.02
N TYR A 36 -1.79 5.62 8.54
CA TYR A 36 -2.39 6.76 9.23
C TYR A 36 -1.60 7.19 10.49
N ASN A 37 -1.09 6.23 11.26
CA ASN A 37 -0.24 6.56 12.41
C ASN A 37 1.06 7.23 11.96
N PHE A 38 1.68 6.80 10.86
CA PHE A 38 2.87 7.45 10.33
C PHE A 38 2.58 8.90 9.95
N THR A 39 1.40 9.21 9.39
CA THR A 39 1.07 10.62 9.07
C THR A 39 1.03 11.52 10.29
N LYS A 40 0.79 10.99 11.48
CA LYS A 40 0.72 11.74 12.74
C LYS A 40 2.06 11.89 13.46
N HIS A 41 2.95 10.89 13.29
CA HIS A 41 4.19 10.81 14.08
C HIS A 41 5.42 11.22 13.29
N ILE A 42 5.33 11.36 11.96
CA ILE A 42 6.39 11.86 11.12
C ILE A 42 6.29 13.39 11.04
N GLN A 43 7.43 14.05 11.18
CA GLN A 43 7.52 15.49 10.95
C GLN A 43 7.61 15.75 9.43
N TRP A 44 6.58 16.36 8.88
CA TRP A 44 6.51 16.70 7.46
C TRP A 44 7.09 18.09 7.20
N GLN A 45 7.81 18.23 6.10
CA GLN A 45 8.37 19.54 5.70
C GLN A 45 7.28 20.57 5.41
N GLN A 46 6.17 20.12 4.82
CA GLN A 46 4.96 20.90 4.62
C GLN A 46 3.89 20.38 5.59
N SER A 47 3.37 21.26 6.44
CA SER A 47 2.38 20.94 7.47
C SER A 47 1.03 21.62 7.24
N SER A 48 0.74 22.02 6.00
CA SER A 48 -0.51 22.66 5.58
C SER A 48 -0.95 22.18 4.21
N GLY A 49 -2.23 22.38 3.90
CA GLY A 49 -2.85 21.93 2.66
C GLY A 49 -3.32 20.47 2.70
N VAL A 50 -3.62 19.90 1.56
CA VAL A 50 -4.18 18.56 1.45
C VAL A 50 -3.08 17.51 1.46
N PHE A 51 -3.10 16.62 2.47
CA PHE A 51 -2.17 15.51 2.54
C PHE A 51 -2.52 14.45 1.49
N THR A 52 -1.59 14.14 0.60
CA THR A 52 -1.82 13.20 -0.50
C THR A 52 -1.05 11.90 -0.29
N ILE A 53 -1.78 10.78 -0.32
CA ILE A 53 -1.23 9.42 -0.34
C ILE A 53 -1.32 8.88 -1.77
N GLY A 54 -0.18 8.52 -2.33
CA GLY A 54 -0.10 7.79 -3.59
C GLY A 54 -0.15 6.28 -3.34
N VAL A 55 -0.85 5.53 -4.18
CA VAL A 55 -0.85 4.07 -4.14
C VAL A 55 -0.40 3.52 -5.48
N TYR A 56 0.65 2.68 -5.47
CA TYR A 56 1.18 2.04 -6.66
C TYR A 56 0.74 0.58 -6.77
N GLY A 57 0.37 0.16 -7.98
CA GLY A 57 0.31 -1.26 -8.38
C GLY A 57 -0.89 -2.08 -7.86
N SER A 58 -1.81 -1.51 -7.04
CA SER A 58 -2.96 -2.27 -6.54
C SER A 58 -4.20 -1.41 -6.37
N ASP A 59 -5.22 -1.69 -7.18
CA ASP A 59 -6.55 -1.07 -7.04
C ASP A 59 -7.27 -1.55 -5.77
N ILE A 60 -7.03 -2.79 -5.34
CA ILE A 60 -7.59 -3.31 -4.07
C ILE A 60 -7.03 -2.52 -2.89
N ALA A 61 -5.71 -2.34 -2.83
CA ALA A 61 -5.08 -1.54 -1.78
C ALA A 61 -5.59 -0.09 -1.79
N MET A 62 -5.70 0.53 -2.98
CA MET A 62 -6.24 1.87 -3.12
C MET A 62 -7.65 1.98 -2.54
N ASN A 63 -8.55 1.07 -2.90
CA ASN A 63 -9.92 1.08 -2.42
C ASN A 63 -10.00 0.88 -0.91
N VAL A 64 -9.23 -0.07 -0.35
CA VAL A 64 -9.18 -0.31 1.09
C VAL A 64 -8.64 0.90 1.86
N LEU A 65 -7.58 1.54 1.36
CA LEU A 65 -7.06 2.76 1.99
C LEU A 65 -8.10 3.90 1.96
N LYS A 66 -8.76 4.13 0.83
CA LYS A 66 -9.82 5.13 0.71
C LYS A 66 -10.99 4.85 1.67
N GLU A 67 -11.43 3.61 1.77
CA GLU A 67 -12.52 3.22 2.67
C GLU A 67 -12.15 3.47 4.14
N ASN A 68 -10.95 3.12 4.56
CA ASN A 68 -10.54 3.20 5.96
C ASN A 68 -10.05 4.60 6.37
N LEU A 69 -9.49 5.37 5.44
CA LEU A 69 -8.83 6.65 5.75
C LEU A 69 -9.51 7.87 5.09
N GLY A 70 -10.49 7.68 4.20
CA GLY A 70 -11.11 8.78 3.46
C GLY A 70 -11.84 9.80 4.33
N THR A 71 -12.28 9.39 5.54
CA THR A 71 -12.87 10.30 6.55
C THR A 71 -11.85 10.85 7.55
N LYS A 72 -10.61 10.37 7.51
CA LYS A 72 -9.54 10.83 8.40
C LYS A 72 -8.95 12.13 7.88
N LYS A 73 -8.38 12.91 8.79
CA LYS A 73 -7.79 14.21 8.49
C LYS A 73 -6.31 14.24 8.87
N VAL A 74 -5.54 14.91 8.04
CA VAL A 74 -4.16 15.34 8.30
C VAL A 74 -4.13 16.83 8.05
N TRP A 75 -3.55 17.62 8.97
CA TRP A 75 -3.55 19.09 8.93
C TRP A 75 -4.96 19.74 8.82
N ASN A 76 -5.96 19.11 9.45
CA ASN A 76 -7.37 19.49 9.43
C ASN A 76 -8.10 19.30 8.08
N GLU A 77 -7.42 18.80 7.05
CA GLU A 77 -8.00 18.51 5.73
C GLU A 77 -8.17 17.00 5.51
N PRO A 78 -9.16 16.57 4.72
CA PRO A 78 -9.30 15.17 4.31
C PRO A 78 -8.05 14.69 3.56
N ILE A 79 -7.72 13.40 3.71
CA ILE A 79 -6.62 12.79 2.95
C ILE A 79 -7.04 12.63 1.49
N ASN A 80 -6.22 13.10 0.58
CA ASN A 80 -6.35 12.84 -0.85
C ASN A 80 -5.63 11.56 -1.24
N PHE A 81 -6.19 10.82 -2.22
CA PHE A 81 -5.60 9.56 -2.71
C PHE A 81 -5.46 9.62 -4.22
N ILE A 82 -4.27 9.35 -4.72
CA ILE A 82 -3.98 9.26 -6.16
C ILE A 82 -3.36 7.91 -6.50
N LYS A 83 -3.63 7.42 -7.71
CA LYS A 83 -2.93 6.25 -8.27
C LYS A 83 -1.58 6.71 -8.81
N VAL A 84 -0.53 6.05 -8.37
CA VAL A 84 0.82 6.27 -8.90
C VAL A 84 1.06 5.29 -10.04
N ASN A 85 1.28 5.81 -11.24
CA ASN A 85 1.57 5.02 -12.44
C ASN A 85 2.99 5.28 -12.98
N SER A 86 3.55 6.44 -12.64
CA SER A 86 4.85 6.92 -13.13
C SER A 86 5.60 7.71 -12.07
N GLU A 87 6.86 7.99 -12.33
CA GLU A 87 7.72 8.82 -11.48
C GLU A 87 7.20 10.26 -11.37
N ALA A 88 6.53 10.77 -12.42
CA ALA A 88 5.94 12.11 -12.39
C ALA A 88 4.82 12.23 -11.33
N ASP A 89 4.10 11.15 -11.03
CA ASP A 89 3.02 11.16 -10.03
C ASP A 89 3.57 11.24 -8.60
N VAL A 90 4.82 10.78 -8.39
CA VAL A 90 5.47 10.71 -7.07
C VAL A 90 5.61 12.11 -6.45
N SER A 91 5.95 13.11 -7.23
CA SER A 91 6.12 14.48 -6.76
C SER A 91 4.84 15.11 -6.19
N ASN A 92 3.67 14.58 -6.59
CA ASN A 92 2.35 15.04 -6.13
C ASN A 92 1.91 14.38 -4.81
N CYS A 93 2.72 13.46 -4.27
CA CYS A 93 2.41 12.73 -3.03
C CYS A 93 3.25 13.25 -1.86
N HIS A 94 2.76 13.07 -0.64
CA HIS A 94 3.54 13.20 0.58
C HIS A 94 4.05 11.83 1.03
N LEU A 95 3.21 10.81 0.90
CA LEU A 95 3.51 9.42 1.18
C LEU A 95 3.12 8.56 -0.02
N ILE A 96 3.96 7.60 -0.39
CA ILE A 96 3.66 6.59 -1.41
C ILE A 96 3.63 5.22 -0.74
N TYR A 97 2.50 4.54 -0.87
CA TYR A 97 2.35 3.15 -0.47
C TYR A 97 2.47 2.25 -1.70
N ALA A 98 3.46 1.37 -1.68
CA ALA A 98 3.71 0.40 -2.73
C ALA A 98 3.52 -1.03 -2.18
N PRO A 99 2.32 -1.62 -2.30
CA PRO A 99 2.11 -3.03 -2.00
C PRO A 99 2.94 -3.92 -2.92
N LYS A 100 3.07 -5.19 -2.57
CA LYS A 100 3.90 -6.14 -3.31
C LYS A 100 3.54 -6.17 -4.79
N SER A 101 4.51 -5.81 -5.63
CA SER A 101 4.35 -5.64 -7.07
C SER A 101 5.70 -5.79 -7.79
N ASN A 102 5.85 -5.21 -8.99
CA ASN A 102 7.11 -5.22 -9.74
C ASN A 102 8.21 -4.46 -8.98
N LYS A 103 9.16 -5.21 -8.41
CA LYS A 103 10.25 -4.68 -7.57
C LYS A 103 11.07 -3.61 -8.28
N ASN A 104 11.49 -3.86 -9.53
CA ASN A 104 12.34 -2.92 -10.26
C ASN A 104 11.62 -1.57 -10.50
N LYS A 105 10.32 -1.63 -10.78
CA LYS A 105 9.51 -0.41 -10.94
C LYS A 105 9.34 0.33 -9.61
N ILE A 106 9.15 -0.38 -8.50
CA ILE A 106 9.09 0.25 -7.18
C ILE A 106 10.42 0.95 -6.86
N ILE A 107 11.56 0.34 -7.16
CA ILE A 107 12.87 0.94 -6.94
C ILE A 107 13.02 2.25 -7.72
N SER A 108 12.65 2.30 -9.01
CA SER A 108 12.72 3.55 -9.76
C SER A 108 11.79 4.64 -9.21
N LEU A 109 10.63 4.27 -8.67
CA LEU A 109 9.74 5.22 -7.98
C LEU A 109 10.34 5.71 -6.66
N ILE A 110 11.04 4.85 -5.91
CA ILE A 110 11.74 5.22 -4.67
C ILE A 110 12.84 6.24 -4.97
N GLU A 111 13.63 6.02 -6.00
CA GLU A 111 14.69 6.96 -6.43
C GLU A 111 14.10 8.35 -6.76
N ALA A 112 13.01 8.40 -7.53
CA ALA A 112 12.30 9.64 -7.82
C ALA A 112 11.74 10.31 -6.56
N GLY A 113 11.23 9.51 -5.62
CA GLY A 113 10.68 9.99 -4.36
C GLY A 113 11.72 10.55 -3.41
N ASN A 114 12.88 9.90 -3.30
CA ASN A 114 13.99 10.36 -2.47
C ASN A 114 14.51 11.71 -2.95
N ALA A 115 14.60 11.91 -4.27
CA ALA A 115 14.95 13.20 -4.85
C ALA A 115 13.96 14.33 -4.50
N SER A 116 12.71 13.97 -4.17
CA SER A 116 11.62 14.90 -3.84
C SER A 116 11.25 14.88 -2.35
N ASN A 117 12.00 14.23 -1.48
CA ASN A 117 11.73 14.05 -0.04
C ASN A 117 10.35 13.46 0.25
N ARG A 118 9.98 12.38 -0.46
CA ARG A 118 8.71 11.66 -0.28
C ARG A 118 8.91 10.41 0.55
N LEU A 119 7.95 10.10 1.42
CA LEU A 119 7.98 8.90 2.24
C LEU A 119 7.51 7.69 1.43
N PHE A 120 8.34 6.66 1.33
CA PHE A 120 7.95 5.36 0.76
C PHE A 120 7.68 4.33 1.83
N VAL A 121 6.50 3.73 1.74
CA VAL A 121 6.06 2.58 2.55
C VAL A 121 5.84 1.40 1.62
N THR A 122 6.58 0.32 1.80
CA THR A 122 6.56 -0.86 0.93
C THR A 122 6.15 -2.13 1.67
N GLU A 123 5.67 -3.15 0.95
CA GLU A 123 5.47 -4.50 1.49
C GLU A 123 6.70 -5.40 1.35
N ASP A 124 7.51 -5.17 0.31
CA ASP A 124 8.81 -5.83 0.19
C ASP A 124 9.86 -5.07 1.00
N ASP A 125 10.84 -5.80 1.53
CA ASP A 125 11.98 -5.19 2.22
C ASP A 125 12.88 -4.46 1.21
N LEU A 126 12.57 -3.18 0.99
CA LEU A 126 13.27 -2.29 0.09
C LEU A 126 14.02 -1.17 0.83
N ILE A 127 14.31 -1.35 2.12
CA ILE A 127 15.06 -0.38 2.92
C ILE A 127 16.44 -0.10 2.30
N ASP A 128 17.16 -1.14 1.86
CA ASP A 128 18.46 -1.00 1.21
C ASP A 128 18.40 -0.30 -0.17
N PHE A 129 17.20 -0.17 -0.73
CA PHE A 129 16.95 0.56 -1.97
C PHE A 129 16.34 1.96 -1.72
N GLY A 130 16.32 2.40 -0.46
CA GLY A 130 15.92 3.75 -0.08
C GLY A 130 14.45 3.90 0.32
N ALA A 131 13.68 2.82 0.48
CA ALA A 131 12.39 2.90 1.16
C ALA A 131 12.60 3.28 2.63
N GLN A 132 11.76 4.17 3.16
CA GLN A 132 11.88 4.56 4.56
C GLN A 132 11.18 3.60 5.51
N ILE A 133 10.11 2.95 5.07
CA ILE A 133 9.36 1.98 5.87
C ILE A 133 9.05 0.77 5.00
N SER A 134 9.27 -0.43 5.54
CA SER A 134 8.91 -1.70 4.88
C SER A 134 8.12 -2.58 5.82
N PHE A 135 6.90 -2.96 5.41
CA PHE A 135 6.08 -3.94 6.11
C PHE A 135 6.57 -5.36 5.85
N PHE A 136 6.46 -6.22 6.85
CA PHE A 136 6.71 -7.65 6.72
C PHE A 136 5.89 -8.44 7.75
N LEU A 137 5.67 -9.72 7.46
CA LEU A 137 5.06 -10.64 8.41
C LEU A 137 6.15 -11.41 9.17
N LYS A 138 5.99 -11.48 10.48
CA LYS A 138 6.80 -12.33 11.37
C LYS A 138 5.86 -13.06 12.30
N GLU A 139 5.85 -14.40 12.24
CA GLU A 139 4.98 -15.24 13.06
C GLU A 139 3.50 -14.81 12.95
N ASP A 140 3.04 -14.62 11.70
CA ASP A 140 1.69 -14.13 11.34
C ASP A 140 1.29 -12.77 11.93
N ARG A 141 2.27 -12.03 12.46
CA ARG A 141 2.08 -10.65 12.95
C ARG A 141 2.67 -9.65 11.97
N LEU A 142 1.91 -8.60 11.72
CA LEU A 142 2.42 -7.48 10.93
C LEU A 142 3.47 -6.71 11.73
N ASN A 143 4.63 -6.55 11.13
CA ASN A 143 5.76 -5.77 11.62
C ASN A 143 6.18 -4.78 10.55
N PHE A 144 7.07 -3.85 10.91
CA PHE A 144 7.69 -2.95 9.96
C PHE A 144 9.14 -2.64 10.34
N LYS A 145 9.95 -2.36 9.34
CA LYS A 145 11.29 -1.81 9.48
C LYS A 145 11.26 -0.33 9.11
N ILE A 146 12.14 0.45 9.73
CA ILE A 146 12.37 1.86 9.40
C ILE A 146 13.83 2.01 9.01
N SER A 147 14.12 2.74 7.92
CA SER A 147 15.48 3.11 7.54
C SER A 147 16.06 4.05 8.60
N LYS A 148 17.36 3.86 8.89
CA LYS A 148 18.11 4.72 9.83
C LYS A 148 18.63 5.96 9.13
#